data_e11a220488cefbc3643fd749c84ce5b6
#
_entry.id   e11a220488cefbc3643fd749c84ce5b6
#
_cell.length_a   1.000
_cell.length_b   1.000
_cell.length_c   1.000
_cell.angle_alpha   90.00
_cell.angle_beta   90.00
_cell.angle_gamma   90.00
#
_symmetry.space_group_name_H-M   'P 1'
#
loop_
_entity.id
_entity.type
_entity.pdbx_description
1 polymer ?
#
loop_
_entity_poly.entity_id
_entity_poly.type
_entity_poly.pdbx_seq_one_letter_code
_entity_poly.pdbx_strand_id
1 'polypeptide(L)'
;MRDRRSTYDITDDVQLTDADSVLKAVCTIFRSAFSEFNENALKQAFDDCERLFAGDYSTYLPCDTLYHDKQHSMDMTLALARLINGHERSVAKDERLGPDRAVIAIITALYHDSGYIRHENDHRHFNGAEYTPIHVSRSADFLKRYLHKVNLGEYAQLAANMVHYTGYEIAPAHIRLPDEKWHVIGQMLGTADLIAQMSDRCYLEKCRDRLFPELVLGDMTVKVDEKGNETVIYESGEDLLRKTPAFYENEVENRLNKLFKNVYTYEIAHFEGESHYIKGLGKNQARLKNVLAADDFSMLRRRPPENYGTRHFPGLEAYLNQHPLKKTEQV
;
A
#
# COMPACT_ATOMS: atom_id res chain seq x y z
N MET A 1 -27.97 -3.14 -7.24
CA MET A 1 -26.52 -3.38 -7.45
C MET A 1 -26.01 -4.10 -6.22
N ARG A 2 -25.41 -5.30 -6.37
CA ARG A 2 -24.86 -6.04 -5.20
C ARG A 2 -23.73 -5.22 -4.59
N ASP A 3 -23.70 -5.11 -3.26
CA ASP A 3 -22.63 -4.37 -2.59
C ASP A 3 -21.33 -5.20 -2.65
N ARG A 4 -20.18 -4.57 -3.00
CA ARG A 4 -18.89 -5.23 -3.15
C ARG A 4 -18.43 -5.85 -1.83
N ARG A 5 -17.86 -7.06 -1.88
CA ARG A 5 -17.33 -7.76 -0.70
C ARG A 5 -16.04 -7.11 -0.18
N SER A 6 -15.87 -7.06 1.14
CA SER A 6 -14.71 -6.41 1.77
C SER A 6 -13.38 -7.16 1.56
N THR A 7 -13.46 -8.45 1.20
CA THR A 7 -12.30 -9.31 0.92
C THR A 7 -11.91 -9.34 -0.55
N TYR A 8 -12.63 -8.59 -1.42
CA TYR A 8 -12.46 -8.62 -2.87
C TYR A 8 -12.00 -7.27 -3.40
N ASP A 9 -11.34 -7.33 -4.55
CA ASP A 9 -10.80 -6.20 -5.29
C ASP A 9 -11.87 -5.21 -5.77
N ILE A 10 -11.44 -4.18 -6.48
CA ILE A 10 -12.33 -3.13 -7.00
C ILE A 10 -13.41 -3.64 -7.95
N THR A 11 -13.18 -4.77 -8.62
CA THR A 11 -14.14 -5.41 -9.55
C THR A 11 -15.08 -6.41 -8.87
N ASP A 12 -14.83 -6.78 -7.62
CA ASP A 12 -15.49 -7.86 -6.86
C ASP A 12 -15.26 -9.27 -7.44
N ASP A 13 -14.16 -9.46 -8.20
CA ASP A 13 -13.82 -10.73 -8.86
C ASP A 13 -12.66 -11.47 -8.18
N VAL A 14 -11.65 -10.75 -7.70
CA VAL A 14 -10.43 -11.32 -7.13
C VAL A 14 -10.43 -11.22 -5.61
N GLN A 15 -10.26 -12.35 -4.94
CA GLN A 15 -10.19 -12.39 -3.47
C GLN A 15 -8.80 -11.96 -2.98
N LEU A 16 -8.70 -10.76 -2.40
CA LEU A 16 -7.44 -10.14 -1.96
C LEU A 16 -6.84 -10.77 -0.68
N THR A 17 -7.63 -11.51 0.08
CA THR A 17 -7.15 -12.22 1.27
C THR A 17 -6.50 -13.56 0.94
N ASP A 18 -6.56 -13.99 -0.32
CA ASP A 18 -6.00 -15.22 -0.87
C ASP A 18 -4.91 -14.88 -1.90
N ALA A 19 -3.65 -15.15 -1.55
CA ALA A 19 -2.50 -14.85 -2.41
C ALA A 19 -2.55 -15.63 -3.74
N ASP A 20 -3.04 -16.86 -3.75
CA ASP A 20 -3.19 -17.67 -4.96
C ASP A 20 -4.21 -17.07 -5.93
N SER A 21 -5.31 -16.51 -5.41
CA SER A 21 -6.31 -15.79 -6.20
C SER A 21 -5.69 -14.59 -6.90
N VAL A 22 -4.89 -13.80 -6.18
CA VAL A 22 -4.20 -12.62 -6.74
C VAL A 22 -3.12 -13.02 -7.73
N LEU A 23 -2.27 -14.01 -7.42
CA LEU A 23 -1.27 -14.56 -8.34
C LEU A 23 -1.92 -15.00 -9.66
N LYS A 24 -3.02 -15.77 -9.58
CA LYS A 24 -3.75 -16.23 -10.76
C LYS A 24 -4.27 -15.07 -11.61
N ALA A 25 -4.79 -14.03 -10.97
CA ALA A 25 -5.26 -12.83 -11.65
C ALA A 25 -4.10 -12.08 -12.34
N VAL A 26 -2.97 -11.86 -11.64
CA VAL A 26 -1.76 -11.24 -12.20
C VAL A 26 -1.24 -12.03 -13.40
N CYS A 27 -1.10 -13.36 -13.28
CA CYS A 27 -0.66 -14.21 -14.38
C CYS A 27 -1.63 -14.15 -15.58
N THR A 28 -2.94 -14.11 -15.34
CA THR A 28 -3.94 -13.97 -16.40
C THR A 28 -3.80 -12.64 -17.12
N ILE A 29 -3.62 -11.54 -16.39
CA ILE A 29 -3.37 -10.21 -16.92
C ILE A 29 -2.08 -10.20 -17.76
N PHE A 30 -1.00 -10.80 -17.25
CA PHE A 30 0.30 -10.83 -17.95
C PHE A 30 0.27 -11.69 -19.21
N ARG A 31 -0.43 -12.83 -19.21
CA ARG A 31 -0.64 -13.64 -20.43
C ARG A 31 -1.40 -12.90 -21.52
N SER A 32 -2.20 -11.89 -21.19
CA SER A 32 -2.87 -11.03 -22.18
C SER A 32 -1.94 -9.96 -22.76
N ALA A 33 -0.84 -9.62 -22.09
CA ALA A 33 0.10 -8.58 -22.49
C ALA A 33 1.41 -9.13 -23.08
N PHE A 34 1.87 -10.28 -22.60
CA PHE A 34 3.17 -10.86 -22.92
C PHE A 34 3.02 -12.31 -23.41
N SER A 35 3.77 -12.65 -24.48
CA SER A 35 3.82 -14.03 -24.98
C SER A 35 4.48 -14.99 -23.99
N GLU A 36 5.49 -14.50 -23.27
CA GLU A 36 6.24 -15.23 -22.24
C GLU A 36 6.65 -14.26 -21.12
N PHE A 37 6.71 -14.75 -19.89
CA PHE A 37 7.26 -14.05 -18.74
C PHE A 37 7.66 -15.08 -17.66
N ASN A 38 8.47 -14.67 -16.69
CA ASN A 38 8.94 -15.55 -15.61
C ASN A 38 7.85 -15.82 -14.56
N GLU A 39 6.90 -16.71 -14.90
CA GLU A 39 5.79 -17.09 -14.00
C GLU A 39 6.30 -17.78 -12.74
N ASN A 40 7.41 -18.56 -12.82
CA ASN A 40 7.99 -19.23 -11.66
C ASN A 40 8.53 -18.22 -10.63
N ALA A 41 9.14 -17.12 -11.10
CA ALA A 41 9.58 -16.06 -10.19
C ALA A 41 8.41 -15.39 -9.48
N LEU A 42 7.29 -15.15 -10.18
CA LEU A 42 6.09 -14.60 -9.55
C LEU A 42 5.52 -15.59 -8.51
N LYS A 43 5.37 -16.86 -8.87
CA LYS A 43 4.87 -17.87 -7.94
C LYS A 43 5.74 -17.94 -6.68
N GLN A 44 7.06 -18.04 -6.83
CA GLN A 44 7.98 -18.03 -5.70
C GLN A 44 7.83 -16.77 -4.84
N ALA A 45 7.66 -15.59 -5.47
CA ALA A 45 7.53 -14.34 -4.75
C ALA A 45 6.20 -14.27 -3.97
N PHE A 46 5.10 -14.76 -4.52
CA PHE A 46 3.82 -14.81 -3.81
C PHE A 46 3.84 -15.79 -2.65
N ASP A 47 4.40 -17.00 -2.84
CA ASP A 47 4.56 -18.02 -1.79
C ASP A 47 5.43 -17.48 -0.63
N ASP A 48 6.56 -16.87 -0.94
CA ASP A 48 7.46 -16.28 0.06
C ASP A 48 6.84 -15.06 0.76
N CYS A 49 6.04 -14.25 0.05
CA CYS A 49 5.31 -13.12 0.63
C CYS A 49 4.26 -13.60 1.64
N GLU A 50 3.48 -14.62 1.29
CA GLU A 50 2.52 -15.24 2.22
C GLU A 50 3.21 -15.69 3.50
N ARG A 51 4.33 -16.41 3.36
CA ARG A 51 5.12 -16.89 4.50
C ARG A 51 5.73 -15.76 5.32
N LEU A 52 6.18 -14.67 4.67
CA LEU A 52 6.74 -13.50 5.36
C LEU A 52 5.69 -12.83 6.24
N PHE A 53 4.51 -12.56 5.69
CA PHE A 53 3.44 -11.92 6.45
C PHE A 53 2.85 -12.83 7.55
N ALA A 54 2.89 -14.15 7.35
CA ALA A 54 2.47 -15.14 8.36
C ALA A 54 3.50 -15.39 9.47
N GLY A 55 4.75 -14.95 9.31
CA GLY A 55 5.86 -15.24 10.24
C GLY A 55 6.51 -16.59 10.03
N ASP A 56 6.21 -17.28 8.92
CA ASP A 56 6.80 -18.57 8.53
C ASP A 56 8.05 -18.40 7.63
N TYR A 57 8.52 -17.17 7.49
CA TYR A 57 9.74 -16.83 6.76
C TYR A 57 10.88 -16.59 7.74
N SER A 58 11.98 -17.32 7.54
CA SER A 58 13.12 -17.39 8.47
C SER A 58 13.52 -16.04 9.07
N THR A 59 13.62 -15.96 10.39
CA THR A 59 14.06 -14.80 11.19
C THR A 59 13.11 -13.61 11.25
N TYR A 60 11.90 -13.72 10.69
CA TYR A 60 10.90 -12.66 10.76
C TYR A 60 9.70 -13.07 11.64
N LEU A 61 9.19 -12.11 12.40
CA LEU A 61 7.93 -12.26 13.13
C LEU A 61 6.74 -12.08 12.14
N PRO A 62 5.53 -12.54 12.50
CA PRO A 62 4.35 -12.21 11.73
C PRO A 62 4.14 -10.70 11.63
N CYS A 63 3.54 -10.24 10.53
CA CYS A 63 3.16 -8.85 10.35
C CYS A 63 2.12 -8.44 11.40
N ASP A 64 2.48 -7.51 12.28
CA ASP A 64 1.65 -7.06 13.41
C ASP A 64 1.09 -5.64 13.25
N THR A 65 1.30 -5.01 12.09
CA THR A 65 0.66 -3.75 11.72
C THR A 65 -0.84 -3.95 11.47
N LEU A 66 -1.62 -2.91 11.76
CA LEU A 66 -3.07 -2.96 11.67
C LEU A 66 -3.60 -2.58 10.29
N TYR A 67 -2.96 -1.60 9.65
CA TYR A 67 -3.36 -1.03 8.35
C TYR A 67 -2.50 -1.55 7.21
N HIS A 68 -1.16 -1.50 7.33
CA HIS A 68 -0.21 -2.00 6.33
C HIS A 68 -0.08 -3.52 6.47
N ASP A 69 -1.07 -4.23 5.96
CA ASP A 69 -1.21 -5.68 6.05
C ASP A 69 -1.03 -6.39 4.70
N LYS A 70 -1.06 -7.73 4.72
CA LYS A 70 -0.99 -8.55 3.51
C LYS A 70 -2.04 -8.16 2.47
N GLN A 71 -3.29 -7.87 2.89
CA GLN A 71 -4.36 -7.54 1.94
C GLN A 71 -4.06 -6.24 1.18
N HIS A 72 -3.46 -5.25 1.86
CA HIS A 72 -3.01 -4.02 1.20
C HIS A 72 -1.96 -4.32 0.12
N SER A 73 -0.93 -5.10 0.45
CA SER A 73 0.10 -5.50 -0.52
C SER A 73 -0.47 -6.27 -1.72
N MET A 74 -1.46 -7.14 -1.50
CA MET A 74 -2.13 -7.88 -2.58
C MET A 74 -2.96 -6.97 -3.48
N ASP A 75 -3.72 -6.03 -2.91
CA ASP A 75 -4.55 -5.08 -3.68
C ASP A 75 -3.68 -4.14 -4.52
N MET A 76 -2.63 -3.57 -3.93
CA MET A 76 -1.65 -2.75 -4.62
C MET A 76 -0.97 -3.52 -5.77
N THR A 77 -0.57 -4.76 -5.52
CA THR A 77 0.07 -5.62 -6.54
C THR A 77 -0.86 -5.87 -7.73
N LEU A 78 -2.14 -6.15 -7.46
CA LEU A 78 -3.14 -6.33 -8.52
C LEU A 78 -3.41 -5.03 -9.29
N ALA A 79 -3.48 -3.89 -8.58
CA ALA A 79 -3.63 -2.59 -9.21
C ALA A 79 -2.45 -2.28 -10.14
N LEU A 80 -1.21 -2.55 -9.69
CA LEU A 80 -0.02 -2.38 -10.52
C LEU A 80 -0.04 -3.25 -11.78
N ALA A 81 -0.42 -4.53 -11.66
CA ALA A 81 -0.53 -5.42 -12.82
C ALA A 81 -1.51 -4.88 -13.88
N ARG A 82 -2.62 -4.28 -13.44
CA ARG A 82 -3.61 -3.64 -14.31
C ARG A 82 -3.08 -2.37 -14.97
N LEU A 83 -2.34 -1.55 -14.24
CA LEU A 83 -1.68 -0.36 -14.80
C LEU A 83 -0.65 -0.75 -15.86
N ILE A 84 0.19 -1.75 -15.58
CA ILE A 84 1.17 -2.28 -16.55
C ILE A 84 0.45 -2.80 -17.79
N ASN A 85 -0.58 -3.61 -17.65
CA ASN A 85 -1.36 -4.13 -18.79
C ASN A 85 -1.96 -3.00 -19.63
N GLY A 86 -2.55 -2.00 -18.98
CA GLY A 86 -3.11 -0.85 -19.66
C GLY A 86 -2.06 -0.04 -20.41
N HIS A 87 -0.86 0.12 -19.83
CA HIS A 87 0.28 0.75 -20.50
C HIS A 87 0.70 -0.04 -21.75
N GLU A 88 0.93 -1.35 -21.61
CA GLU A 88 1.34 -2.22 -22.74
C GLU A 88 0.34 -2.18 -23.92
N ARG A 89 -0.94 -1.95 -23.62
CA ARG A 89 -2.01 -1.81 -24.63
C ARG A 89 -2.12 -0.41 -25.24
N SER A 90 -1.59 0.61 -24.55
CA SER A 90 -1.80 2.02 -24.92
C SER A 90 -0.63 2.65 -25.66
N VAL A 91 0.59 2.13 -25.47
CA VAL A 91 1.82 2.76 -25.99
C VAL A 91 2.33 2.06 -27.25
N ALA A 92 3.19 2.74 -28.02
CA ALA A 92 3.90 2.16 -29.14
C ALA A 92 4.84 1.03 -28.71
N LYS A 93 5.17 0.12 -29.63
CA LYS A 93 5.93 -1.11 -29.32
C LYS A 93 7.30 -0.84 -28.69
N ASP A 94 7.97 0.21 -29.10
CA ASP A 94 9.29 0.63 -28.59
C ASP A 94 9.21 1.27 -27.19
N GLU A 95 8.04 1.78 -26.79
CA GLU A 95 7.79 2.35 -25.47
C GLU A 95 7.37 1.29 -24.43
N ARG A 96 6.99 0.09 -24.86
CA ARG A 96 6.54 -0.99 -23.96
C ARG A 96 7.61 -1.36 -22.94
N LEU A 97 7.17 -1.71 -21.74
CA LEU A 97 8.03 -2.07 -20.61
C LEU A 97 8.67 -3.45 -20.79
N GLY A 98 7.90 -4.39 -21.30
CA GLY A 98 8.30 -5.79 -21.47
C GLY A 98 8.15 -6.65 -20.21
N PRO A 99 8.24 -8.00 -20.40
CA PRO A 99 7.89 -8.94 -19.34
C PRO A 99 8.83 -8.93 -18.15
N ASP A 100 10.14 -8.76 -18.33
CA ASP A 100 11.12 -8.81 -17.24
C ASP A 100 10.91 -7.63 -16.27
N ARG A 101 10.72 -6.42 -16.82
CA ARG A 101 10.42 -5.23 -16.00
C ARG A 101 9.10 -5.39 -15.26
N ALA A 102 8.08 -5.95 -15.92
CA ALA A 102 6.78 -6.20 -15.31
C ALA A 102 6.88 -7.18 -14.12
N VAL A 103 7.63 -8.28 -14.27
CA VAL A 103 7.87 -9.25 -13.19
C VAL A 103 8.56 -8.59 -11.99
N ILE A 104 9.62 -7.82 -12.22
CA ILE A 104 10.34 -7.11 -11.14
C ILE A 104 9.45 -6.07 -10.46
N ALA A 105 8.61 -5.37 -11.23
CA ALA A 105 7.64 -4.43 -10.67
C ALA A 105 6.66 -5.12 -9.71
N ILE A 106 6.10 -6.27 -10.08
CA ILE A 106 5.20 -7.06 -9.23
C ILE A 106 5.91 -7.55 -7.97
N ILE A 107 7.13 -8.06 -8.09
CA ILE A 107 7.92 -8.46 -6.91
C ILE A 107 8.17 -7.26 -5.99
N THR A 108 8.48 -6.10 -6.54
CA THR A 108 8.67 -4.88 -5.74
C THR A 108 7.38 -4.47 -5.02
N ALA A 109 6.23 -4.56 -5.69
CA ALA A 109 4.93 -4.26 -5.10
C ALA A 109 4.58 -5.20 -3.94
N LEU A 110 4.81 -6.51 -4.09
CA LEU A 110 4.55 -7.50 -3.03
C LEU A 110 5.29 -7.17 -1.73
N TYR A 111 6.49 -6.61 -1.85
CA TYR A 111 7.37 -6.39 -0.70
C TYR A 111 7.57 -4.91 -0.34
N HIS A 112 6.77 -3.98 -0.91
CA HIS A 112 6.95 -2.55 -0.65
C HIS A 112 6.83 -2.18 0.82
N ASP A 113 5.99 -2.89 1.58
CA ASP A 113 5.75 -2.71 3.00
C ASP A 113 6.41 -3.77 3.90
N SER A 114 7.29 -4.63 3.34
CA SER A 114 8.04 -5.62 4.13
C SER A 114 8.89 -5.00 5.25
N GLY A 115 9.18 -3.70 5.13
CA GLY A 115 9.92 -2.95 6.14
C GLY A 115 9.20 -2.77 7.47
N TYR A 116 7.89 -2.93 7.50
CA TYR A 116 7.12 -2.97 8.75
C TYR A 116 7.32 -4.28 9.53
N ILE A 117 7.71 -5.37 8.86
CA ILE A 117 7.83 -6.67 9.49
C ILE A 117 9.09 -6.73 10.35
N ARG A 118 8.93 -7.07 11.63
CA ARG A 118 10.00 -7.13 12.60
C ARG A 118 10.81 -8.42 12.46
N HIS A 119 12.10 -8.34 12.75
CA HIS A 119 12.92 -9.54 12.97
C HIS A 119 12.67 -10.14 14.35
N GLU A 120 12.80 -11.46 14.50
CA GLU A 120 12.69 -12.17 15.78
C GLU A 120 13.70 -11.66 16.84
N ASN A 121 14.83 -11.12 16.40
CA ASN A 121 15.87 -10.54 17.27
C ASN A 121 15.64 -9.04 17.55
N ASP A 122 14.53 -8.47 17.11
CA ASP A 122 14.18 -7.09 17.42
C ASP A 122 13.50 -7.01 18.79
N HIS A 123 14.32 -6.68 19.78
CA HIS A 123 13.88 -6.47 21.16
C HIS A 123 13.68 -4.98 21.51
N ARG A 124 13.80 -4.07 20.54
CA ARG A 124 13.71 -2.62 20.76
C ARG A 124 12.31 -2.08 20.43
N HIS A 125 11.66 -2.66 19.43
CA HIS A 125 10.37 -2.21 18.95
C HIS A 125 9.28 -3.21 19.38
N PHE A 126 8.19 -2.67 19.86
CA PHE A 126 7.06 -3.45 20.33
C PHE A 126 6.15 -3.86 19.16
N ASN A 127 6.02 -2.98 18.14
CA ASN A 127 5.14 -3.18 16.98
C ASN A 127 5.83 -2.69 15.70
N GLY A 128 5.46 -3.27 14.55
CA GLY A 128 5.98 -2.86 13.24
C GLY A 128 5.67 -1.42 12.87
N ALA A 129 4.61 -0.83 13.41
CA ALA A 129 4.24 0.56 13.17
C ALA A 129 5.32 1.56 13.60
N GLU A 130 6.17 1.20 14.58
CA GLU A 130 7.30 2.03 14.99
C GLU A 130 8.35 2.25 13.89
N TYR A 131 8.29 1.42 12.82
CA TYR A 131 9.14 1.59 11.63
C TYR A 131 8.54 2.54 10.59
N THR A 132 7.36 3.12 10.80
CA THR A 132 6.72 4.04 9.83
C THR A 132 7.68 5.07 9.23
N PRO A 133 8.58 5.73 9.99
CA PRO A 133 9.48 6.73 9.41
C PRO A 133 10.54 6.18 8.44
N ILE A 134 10.83 4.88 8.48
CA ILE A 134 11.93 4.24 7.73
C ILE A 134 11.53 2.93 7.04
N HIS A 135 10.24 2.61 6.99
CA HIS A 135 9.76 1.32 6.48
C HIS A 135 10.13 1.10 5.00
N VAL A 136 10.11 2.14 4.17
CA VAL A 136 10.47 2.02 2.75
C VAL A 136 11.95 1.69 2.58
N SER A 137 12.85 2.35 3.33
CA SER A 137 14.27 2.03 3.34
C SER A 137 14.52 0.59 3.82
N ARG A 138 13.77 0.12 4.82
CA ARG A 138 13.82 -1.28 5.28
C ARG A 138 13.30 -2.26 4.23
N SER A 139 12.24 -1.89 3.51
CA SER A 139 11.72 -2.65 2.36
C SER A 139 12.75 -2.72 1.22
N ALA A 140 13.44 -1.62 0.95
CA ALA A 140 14.54 -1.59 -0.02
C ALA A 140 15.66 -2.58 0.34
N ASP A 141 16.06 -2.61 1.62
CA ASP A 141 17.06 -3.56 2.10
C ASP A 141 16.57 -5.01 2.08
N PHE A 142 15.29 -5.26 2.35
CA PHE A 142 14.69 -6.58 2.20
C PHE A 142 14.73 -7.02 0.73
N LEU A 143 14.25 -6.19 -0.20
CA LEU A 143 14.23 -6.47 -1.65
C LEU A 143 15.62 -6.79 -2.20
N LYS A 144 16.66 -6.08 -1.76
CA LYS A 144 18.04 -6.40 -2.15
C LYS A 144 18.41 -7.84 -1.78
N ARG A 145 18.20 -8.23 -0.52
CA ARG A 145 18.53 -9.57 -0.04
C ARG A 145 17.67 -10.63 -0.72
N TYR A 146 16.38 -10.34 -0.86
CA TYR A 146 15.41 -11.25 -1.46
C TYR A 146 15.73 -11.57 -2.92
N LEU A 147 15.97 -10.56 -3.75
CA LEU A 147 16.25 -10.76 -5.17
C LEU A 147 17.56 -11.52 -5.42
N HIS A 148 18.59 -11.32 -4.59
CA HIS A 148 19.79 -12.16 -4.64
C HIS A 148 19.47 -13.62 -4.29
N LYS A 149 18.63 -13.87 -3.29
CA LYS A 149 18.24 -15.22 -2.86
C LYS A 149 17.47 -15.99 -3.95
N VAL A 150 16.66 -15.30 -4.74
CA VAL A 150 15.83 -15.91 -5.80
C VAL A 150 16.47 -15.83 -7.20
N ASN A 151 17.78 -15.60 -7.29
CA ASN A 151 18.56 -15.52 -8.54
C ASN A 151 18.11 -14.39 -9.48
N LEU A 152 17.60 -13.29 -8.95
CA LEU A 152 17.27 -12.05 -9.64
C LEU A 152 18.15 -10.88 -9.14
N GLY A 153 19.35 -11.18 -8.65
CA GLY A 153 20.25 -10.23 -8.00
C GLY A 153 20.69 -9.06 -8.89
N GLU A 154 20.66 -9.21 -10.21
CA GLU A 154 20.90 -8.12 -11.16
C GLU A 154 19.91 -6.96 -11.01
N TYR A 155 18.69 -7.22 -10.56
CA TYR A 155 17.66 -6.22 -10.30
C TYR A 155 17.61 -5.72 -8.84
N ALA A 156 18.45 -6.25 -7.96
CA ALA A 156 18.37 -6.00 -6.52
C ALA A 156 18.47 -4.50 -6.16
N GLN A 157 19.48 -3.81 -6.70
CA GLN A 157 19.65 -2.38 -6.44
C GLN A 157 18.58 -1.54 -7.11
N LEU A 158 18.10 -1.96 -8.28
CA LEU A 158 17.05 -1.28 -9.02
C LEU A 158 15.71 -1.33 -8.27
N ALA A 159 15.27 -2.52 -7.82
CA ALA A 159 14.06 -2.67 -7.04
C ALA A 159 14.12 -1.89 -5.71
N ALA A 160 15.28 -1.92 -5.05
CA ALA A 160 15.53 -1.15 -3.84
C ALA A 160 15.43 0.37 -4.04
N ASN A 161 15.84 0.88 -5.19
CA ASN A 161 15.66 2.30 -5.52
C ASN A 161 14.20 2.58 -5.89
N MET A 162 13.58 1.70 -6.66
CA MET A 162 12.23 1.89 -7.20
C MET A 162 11.16 1.86 -6.10
N VAL A 163 11.32 1.07 -5.05
CA VAL A 163 10.33 1.00 -3.95
C VAL A 163 10.12 2.35 -3.27
N HIS A 164 11.08 3.27 -3.31
CA HIS A 164 10.92 4.61 -2.73
C HIS A 164 9.84 5.47 -3.39
N TYR A 165 9.29 5.05 -4.54
CA TYR A 165 8.10 5.71 -5.10
C TYR A 165 6.84 5.53 -4.25
N THR A 166 6.78 4.53 -3.37
CA THR A 166 5.64 4.31 -2.46
C THR A 166 5.69 5.18 -1.21
N GLY A 167 6.86 5.70 -0.84
CA GLY A 167 7.04 6.46 0.40
C GLY A 167 7.33 7.95 0.22
N TYR A 168 7.69 8.56 1.35
CA TYR A 168 8.04 9.98 1.47
C TYR A 168 9.50 10.19 1.92
N GLU A 169 10.25 9.10 2.16
CA GLU A 169 11.63 9.15 2.65
C GLU A 169 12.58 9.77 1.63
N ILE A 170 12.35 9.51 0.34
CA ILE A 170 13.14 10.05 -0.77
C ILE A 170 12.19 10.71 -1.78
N ALA A 171 12.42 11.99 -2.09
CA ALA A 171 11.63 12.67 -3.12
C ALA A 171 11.82 11.97 -4.49
N PRO A 172 10.76 11.74 -5.29
CA PRO A 172 10.84 11.02 -6.58
C PRO A 172 11.91 11.57 -7.54
N ALA A 173 12.18 12.88 -7.51
CA ALA A 173 13.22 13.51 -8.32
C ALA A 173 14.65 13.06 -7.95
N HIS A 174 14.86 12.51 -6.77
CA HIS A 174 16.16 12.02 -6.30
C HIS A 174 16.32 10.50 -6.45
N ILE A 175 15.26 9.78 -6.86
CA ILE A 175 15.33 8.34 -7.11
C ILE A 175 16.09 8.10 -8.41
N ARG A 176 17.20 7.36 -8.35
CA ARG A 176 18.04 7.06 -9.52
C ARG A 176 17.65 5.71 -10.09
N LEU A 177 17.16 5.72 -11.33
CA LEU A 177 16.85 4.54 -12.13
C LEU A 177 17.57 4.62 -13.48
N PRO A 178 17.84 3.47 -14.15
CA PRO A 178 18.67 3.42 -15.35
C PRO A 178 18.09 4.12 -16.58
N ASP A 179 16.77 4.08 -16.75
CA ASP A 179 16.08 4.63 -17.92
C ASP A 179 14.65 5.09 -17.57
N GLU A 180 13.99 5.79 -18.50
CA GLU A 180 12.64 6.34 -18.33
C GLU A 180 11.58 5.24 -18.13
N LYS A 181 11.73 4.04 -18.71
CA LYS A 181 10.78 2.94 -18.52
C LYS A 181 10.72 2.50 -17.06
N TRP A 182 11.85 2.49 -16.37
CA TRP A 182 11.89 2.20 -14.93
C TRP A 182 11.27 3.33 -14.09
N HIS A 183 11.42 4.59 -14.52
CA HIS A 183 10.73 5.71 -13.87
C HIS A 183 9.21 5.61 -14.06
N VAL A 184 8.73 5.22 -15.24
CA VAL A 184 7.30 4.97 -15.48
C VAL A 184 6.78 3.87 -14.58
N ILE A 185 7.52 2.76 -14.40
CA ILE A 185 7.15 1.69 -13.45
C ILE A 185 7.13 2.22 -12.02
N GLY A 186 8.11 3.01 -11.61
CA GLY A 186 8.13 3.63 -10.28
C GLY A 186 6.90 4.52 -10.05
N GLN A 187 6.53 5.34 -11.04
CA GLN A 187 5.31 6.16 -11.00
C GLN A 187 4.05 5.29 -10.89
N MET A 188 3.98 4.17 -11.63
CA MET A 188 2.88 3.21 -11.52
C MET A 188 2.84 2.53 -10.16
N LEU A 189 4.01 2.21 -9.58
CA LEU A 189 4.15 1.59 -8.28
C LEU A 189 3.55 2.50 -7.19
N GLY A 190 4.00 3.76 -7.10
CA GLY A 190 3.45 4.72 -6.15
C GLY A 190 1.98 5.08 -6.44
N THR A 191 1.56 5.05 -7.72
CA THR A 191 0.16 5.23 -8.10
C THR A 191 -0.70 4.07 -7.62
N ALA A 192 -0.26 2.81 -7.85
CA ALA A 192 -1.00 1.61 -7.46
C ALA A 192 -1.23 1.55 -5.95
N ASP A 193 -0.23 1.91 -5.16
CA ASP A 193 -0.33 2.03 -3.72
C ASP A 193 -1.45 2.99 -3.30
N LEU A 194 -1.46 4.22 -3.83
CA LEU A 194 -2.47 5.22 -3.51
C LEU A 194 -3.87 4.82 -3.99
N ILE A 195 -4.03 4.41 -5.26
CA ILE A 195 -5.37 4.16 -5.81
C ILE A 195 -6.00 2.88 -5.26
N ALA A 196 -5.22 1.83 -4.93
CA ALA A 196 -5.73 0.61 -4.32
C ALA A 196 -6.36 0.93 -2.96
N GLN A 197 -5.59 1.54 -2.05
CA GLN A 197 -6.09 1.85 -0.72
C GLN A 197 -7.24 2.85 -0.74
N MET A 198 -7.15 3.95 -1.50
CA MET A 198 -8.16 5.02 -1.53
C MET A 198 -9.47 4.59 -2.19
N SER A 199 -9.45 3.55 -3.04
CA SER A 199 -10.63 2.95 -3.67
C SER A 199 -11.18 1.73 -2.93
N ASP A 200 -10.47 1.22 -1.91
CA ASP A 200 -10.95 0.10 -1.09
C ASP A 200 -12.33 0.42 -0.53
N ARG A 201 -13.22 -0.57 -0.60
CA ARG A 201 -14.58 -0.44 -0.08
C ARG A 201 -14.62 0.00 1.39
N CYS A 202 -13.68 -0.49 2.19
CA CYS A 202 -13.58 -0.22 3.63
C CYS A 202 -12.57 0.88 3.97
N TYR A 203 -12.11 1.68 2.99
CA TYR A 203 -11.05 2.67 3.20
C TYR A 203 -11.31 3.58 4.41
N LEU A 204 -12.51 4.15 4.52
CA LEU A 204 -12.83 5.08 5.60
C LEU A 204 -12.85 4.40 6.97
N GLU A 205 -13.40 3.20 7.04
CA GLU A 205 -13.39 2.38 8.24
C GLU A 205 -11.96 1.95 8.60
N LYS A 206 -11.15 1.56 7.62
CA LYS A 206 -9.73 1.24 7.82
C LYS A 206 -8.94 2.46 8.31
N CYS A 207 -9.20 3.66 7.78
CA CYS A 207 -8.56 4.89 8.26
C CYS A 207 -8.88 5.14 9.75
N ARG A 208 -10.16 5.02 10.16
CA ARG A 208 -10.59 5.23 11.54
C ARG A 208 -10.09 4.14 12.48
N ASP A 209 -10.29 2.87 12.10
CA ASP A 209 -10.21 1.73 13.02
C ASP A 209 -8.86 1.00 12.96
N ARG A 210 -7.99 1.31 11.97
CA ARG A 210 -6.69 0.66 11.77
C ARG A 210 -5.55 1.64 11.58
N LEU A 211 -5.67 2.60 10.64
CA LEU A 211 -4.59 3.55 10.37
C LEU A 211 -4.36 4.47 11.57
N PHE A 212 -5.41 5.04 12.14
CA PHE A 212 -5.24 5.89 13.33
C PHE A 212 -4.60 5.12 14.50
N PRO A 213 -5.09 3.92 14.92
CA PRO A 213 -4.40 3.14 15.94
C PRO A 213 -2.96 2.76 15.57
N GLU A 214 -2.67 2.46 14.31
CA GLU A 214 -1.31 2.19 13.86
C GLU A 214 -0.41 3.42 13.97
N LEU A 215 -0.91 4.61 13.62
CA LEU A 215 -0.19 5.87 13.82
C LEU A 215 0.08 6.15 15.30
N VAL A 216 -0.84 5.78 16.22
CA VAL A 216 -0.60 5.85 17.68
C VAL A 216 0.52 4.90 18.10
N LEU A 217 0.50 3.65 17.61
CA LEU A 217 1.54 2.66 17.92
C LEU A 217 2.92 3.07 17.38
N GLY A 218 2.96 3.81 16.29
CA GLY A 218 4.17 4.31 15.66
C GLY A 218 4.63 5.71 16.12
N ASP A 219 4.01 6.27 17.18
CA ASP A 219 4.28 7.64 17.67
C ASP A 219 4.12 8.73 16.59
N MET A 220 3.24 8.51 15.59
CA MET A 220 3.03 9.41 14.45
C MET A 220 1.86 10.38 14.63
N THR A 221 1.18 10.35 15.76
CA THR A 221 0.03 11.23 16.05
C THR A 221 0.40 12.54 16.71
N VAL A 222 1.66 12.67 17.15
CA VAL A 222 2.22 13.88 17.76
C VAL A 222 3.53 14.22 17.06
N LYS A 223 3.73 15.47 16.72
CA LYS A 223 4.99 16.00 16.20
C LYS A 223 5.70 16.76 17.29
N VAL A 224 6.98 16.45 17.53
CA VAL A 224 7.85 17.18 18.45
C VAL A 224 8.80 18.07 17.64
N ASP A 225 8.84 19.36 17.91
CA ASP A 225 9.77 20.30 17.26
C ASP A 225 11.18 20.22 17.91
N GLU A 226 12.15 20.92 17.32
CA GLU A 226 13.52 20.98 17.82
C GLU A 226 13.65 21.58 19.23
N LYS A 227 12.63 22.28 19.72
CA LYS A 227 12.56 22.89 21.05
C LYS A 227 11.84 22.00 22.06
N GLY A 228 11.34 20.82 21.62
CA GLY A 228 10.60 19.89 22.47
C GLY A 228 9.11 20.23 22.60
N ASN A 229 8.58 21.19 21.81
CA ASN A 229 7.14 21.46 21.83
C ASN A 229 6.38 20.37 21.07
N GLU A 230 5.33 19.85 21.70
CA GLU A 230 4.46 18.83 21.13
C GLU A 230 3.30 19.50 20.36
N THR A 231 3.03 18.99 19.17
CA THR A 231 1.85 19.37 18.37
C THR A 231 1.09 18.10 18.00
N VAL A 232 -0.15 18.00 18.46
CA VAL A 232 -1.02 16.87 18.11
C VAL A 232 -1.42 16.97 16.64
N ILE A 233 -1.07 15.96 15.85
CA ILE A 233 -1.41 15.86 14.43
C ILE A 233 -2.80 15.22 14.27
N TYR A 234 -3.08 14.14 15.03
CA TYR A 234 -4.36 13.45 15.02
C TYR A 234 -4.81 13.13 16.45
N GLU A 235 -6.00 13.60 16.82
CA GLU A 235 -6.58 13.35 18.17
C GLU A 235 -7.35 12.04 18.24
N SER A 236 -7.94 11.61 17.12
CA SER A 236 -8.76 10.40 17.01
C SER A 236 -8.85 9.91 15.57
N GLY A 237 -9.40 8.70 15.37
CA GLY A 237 -9.72 8.22 14.03
C GLY A 237 -10.75 9.09 13.30
N GLU A 238 -11.65 9.74 14.03
CA GLU A 238 -12.60 10.70 13.47
C GLU A 238 -11.90 12.00 13.06
N ASP A 239 -10.96 12.48 13.86
CA ASP A 239 -10.15 13.67 13.52
C ASP A 239 -9.27 13.39 12.28
N LEU A 240 -8.68 12.20 12.16
CA LEU A 240 -7.98 11.76 10.96
C LEU A 240 -8.91 11.81 9.74
N LEU A 241 -10.15 11.33 9.87
CA LEU A 241 -11.14 11.40 8.79
C LEU A 241 -11.55 12.83 8.45
N ARG A 242 -11.63 13.75 9.44
CA ARG A 242 -11.89 15.19 9.19
C ARG A 242 -10.76 15.83 8.37
N LYS A 243 -9.52 15.37 8.52
CA LYS A 243 -8.34 15.87 7.79
C LYS A 243 -8.13 15.16 6.44
N THR A 244 -8.77 14.02 6.22
CA THR A 244 -8.64 13.22 5.00
C THR A 244 -9.02 13.99 3.72
N PRO A 245 -10.03 14.90 3.64
CA PRO A 245 -10.28 15.67 2.43
C PRO A 245 -9.06 16.49 1.96
N ALA A 246 -8.35 17.15 2.86
CA ALA A 246 -7.13 17.89 2.51
C ALA A 246 -6.00 16.95 2.05
N PHE A 247 -5.87 15.77 2.65
CA PHE A 247 -4.95 14.73 2.19
C PHE A 247 -5.30 14.29 0.76
N TYR A 248 -6.58 14.04 0.45
CA TYR A 248 -7.01 13.71 -0.91
C TYR A 248 -6.60 14.77 -1.93
N GLU A 249 -6.90 16.05 -1.64
CA GLU A 249 -6.58 17.15 -2.54
C GLU A 249 -5.07 17.24 -2.79
N ASN A 250 -4.25 17.14 -1.74
CA ASN A 250 -2.81 17.22 -1.84
C ASN A 250 -2.20 16.00 -2.55
N GLU A 251 -2.58 14.78 -2.17
CA GLU A 251 -1.98 13.56 -2.74
C GLU A 251 -2.44 13.30 -4.17
N VAL A 252 -3.74 13.47 -4.46
CA VAL A 252 -4.22 13.32 -5.84
C VAL A 252 -3.58 14.36 -6.74
N GLU A 253 -3.60 15.62 -6.36
CA GLU A 253 -3.09 16.70 -7.21
C GLU A 253 -1.56 16.67 -7.34
N ASN A 254 -0.83 16.49 -6.24
CA ASN A 254 0.62 16.57 -6.27
C ASN A 254 1.30 15.25 -6.64
N ARG A 255 0.85 14.12 -6.10
CA ARG A 255 1.47 12.83 -6.43
C ARG A 255 0.89 12.22 -7.69
N LEU A 256 -0.42 11.93 -7.76
CA LEU A 256 -1.00 11.23 -8.91
C LEU A 256 -0.91 12.08 -10.19
N ASN A 257 -1.30 13.36 -10.12
CA ASN A 257 -1.35 14.18 -11.33
C ASN A 257 0.03 14.74 -11.73
N LYS A 258 0.77 15.36 -10.81
CA LYS A 258 2.04 16.04 -11.15
C LYS A 258 3.23 15.09 -11.12
N LEU A 259 3.52 14.45 -9.97
CA LEU A 259 4.73 13.64 -9.82
C LEU A 259 4.66 12.33 -10.61
N PHE A 260 3.50 11.67 -10.61
CA PHE A 260 3.28 10.39 -11.29
C PHE A 260 2.62 10.55 -12.65
N LYS A 261 2.51 11.79 -13.18
CA LYS A 261 2.13 12.12 -14.57
C LYS A 261 0.83 11.44 -15.03
N ASN A 262 -0.15 11.29 -14.13
CA ASN A 262 -1.46 10.67 -14.39
C ASN A 262 -1.40 9.20 -14.88
N VAL A 263 -0.38 8.43 -14.52
CA VAL A 263 -0.25 7.02 -14.98
C VAL A 263 -1.43 6.14 -14.52
N TYR A 264 -2.24 6.57 -13.55
CA TYR A 264 -3.50 5.89 -13.21
C TYR A 264 -4.45 5.76 -14.40
N THR A 265 -4.35 6.64 -15.39
CA THR A 265 -5.19 6.59 -16.60
C THR A 265 -4.99 5.32 -17.43
N TYR A 266 -3.88 4.60 -17.24
CA TYR A 266 -3.68 3.32 -17.89
C TYR A 266 -4.70 2.25 -17.46
N GLU A 267 -5.34 2.40 -16.27
CA GLU A 267 -6.45 1.50 -15.90
C GLU A 267 -7.57 1.50 -16.93
N ILE A 268 -7.82 2.64 -17.60
CA ILE A 268 -8.88 2.80 -18.60
C ILE A 268 -8.69 1.84 -19.79
N ALA A 269 -7.45 1.68 -20.24
CA ALA A 269 -7.15 0.74 -21.33
C ALA A 269 -7.21 -0.72 -20.85
N HIS A 270 -6.86 -1.00 -19.60
CA HIS A 270 -7.03 -2.32 -19.00
C HIS A 270 -8.50 -2.72 -18.90
N PHE A 271 -9.36 -1.81 -18.42
CA PHE A 271 -10.79 -2.03 -18.23
C PHE A 271 -11.65 -1.61 -19.42
N GLU A 272 -11.06 -1.49 -20.62
CA GLU A 272 -11.77 -1.27 -21.90
C GLU A 272 -12.69 -0.03 -21.92
N GLY A 273 -12.21 1.05 -21.32
CA GLY A 273 -12.88 2.34 -21.30
C GLY A 273 -13.47 2.74 -19.94
N GLU A 274 -13.39 1.87 -18.94
CA GLU A 274 -13.86 2.18 -17.59
C GLU A 274 -12.71 2.53 -16.64
N SER A 275 -12.97 3.46 -15.70
CA SER A 275 -12.07 3.81 -14.61
C SER A 275 -12.65 3.27 -13.30
N HIS A 276 -12.21 2.11 -12.87
CA HIS A 276 -12.74 1.47 -11.66
C HIS A 276 -12.15 2.05 -10.38
N TYR A 277 -10.81 2.25 -10.34
CA TYR A 277 -10.14 2.79 -9.16
C TYR A 277 -10.53 4.24 -8.88
N ILE A 278 -10.49 5.11 -9.91
CA ILE A 278 -10.87 6.51 -9.73
C ILE A 278 -12.35 6.67 -9.38
N LYS A 279 -13.25 5.86 -9.99
CA LYS A 279 -14.66 5.81 -9.58
C LYS A 279 -14.82 5.33 -8.12
N GLY A 280 -14.03 4.35 -7.67
CA GLY A 280 -14.01 3.85 -6.30
C GLY A 280 -13.57 4.92 -5.31
N LEU A 281 -12.47 5.59 -5.60
CA LEU A 281 -11.94 6.73 -4.85
C LEU A 281 -12.99 7.84 -4.72
N GLY A 282 -13.60 8.27 -5.83
CA GLY A 282 -14.66 9.28 -5.84
C GLY A 282 -15.89 8.89 -5.00
N LYS A 283 -16.27 7.59 -4.98
CA LYS A 283 -17.34 7.10 -4.09
C LYS A 283 -16.98 7.21 -2.61
N ASN A 284 -15.73 6.92 -2.23
CA ASN A 284 -15.26 7.07 -0.86
C ASN A 284 -15.19 8.55 -0.46
N GLN A 285 -14.72 9.44 -1.34
CA GLN A 285 -14.75 10.90 -1.12
C GLN A 285 -16.17 11.41 -0.89
N ALA A 286 -17.12 11.03 -1.76
CA ALA A 286 -18.52 11.43 -1.63
C ALA A 286 -19.14 10.91 -0.31
N ARG A 287 -18.82 9.67 0.06
CA ARG A 287 -19.27 9.09 1.34
C ARG A 287 -18.70 9.84 2.54
N LEU A 288 -17.39 10.14 2.52
CA LEU A 288 -16.76 10.92 3.58
C LEU A 288 -17.39 12.30 3.71
N LYS A 289 -17.63 13.01 2.59
CA LYS A 289 -18.32 14.29 2.58
C LYS A 289 -19.69 14.22 3.27
N ASN A 290 -20.46 13.17 3.04
CA ASN A 290 -21.76 12.97 3.69
C ASN A 290 -21.62 12.73 5.20
N VAL A 291 -20.65 11.89 5.63
CA VAL A 291 -20.36 11.65 7.05
C VAL A 291 -19.98 12.93 7.77
N LEU A 292 -19.08 13.73 7.16
CA LEU A 292 -18.62 15.00 7.74
C LEU A 292 -19.74 16.04 7.80
N ALA A 293 -20.60 16.11 6.76
CA ALA A 293 -21.73 17.05 6.73
C ALA A 293 -22.79 16.72 7.79
N ALA A 294 -22.98 15.43 8.09
CA ALA A 294 -23.91 14.97 9.15
C ALA A 294 -23.27 14.96 10.54
N ASP A 295 -21.94 15.10 10.62
CA ASP A 295 -21.15 14.88 11.83
C ASP A 295 -21.47 13.52 12.51
N ASP A 296 -21.77 12.50 11.70
CA ASP A 296 -22.21 11.19 12.17
C ASP A 296 -21.31 10.06 11.64
N PHE A 297 -20.28 9.73 12.40
CA PHE A 297 -19.33 8.65 12.07
C PHE A 297 -19.94 7.25 12.27
N SER A 298 -21.11 7.11 12.91
CA SER A 298 -21.83 5.85 13.00
C SER A 298 -22.35 5.35 11.64
N MET A 299 -22.34 6.21 10.61
CA MET A 299 -22.60 5.84 9.22
C MET A 299 -21.54 4.89 8.65
N LEU A 300 -20.32 4.88 9.21
CA LEU A 300 -19.23 4.00 8.79
C LEU A 300 -19.38 2.63 9.46
N ARG A 301 -20.04 1.69 8.77
CA ARG A 301 -20.43 0.38 9.28
C ARG A 301 -19.84 -0.81 8.55
N ARG A 302 -19.03 -0.58 7.52
CA ARG A 302 -18.39 -1.67 6.79
C ARG A 302 -17.33 -2.31 7.68
N ARG A 303 -17.16 -3.63 7.53
CA ARG A 303 -16.20 -4.40 8.34
C ARG A 303 -15.05 -4.82 7.45
N PRO A 304 -13.85 -4.26 7.64
CA PRO A 304 -12.63 -4.77 7.02
C PRO A 304 -12.39 -6.22 7.45
N PRO A 305 -11.78 -7.07 6.60
CA PRO A 305 -11.36 -8.41 6.98
C PRO A 305 -10.37 -8.37 8.15
N GLU A 306 -10.41 -9.35 9.04
CA GLU A 306 -9.42 -9.48 10.10
C GLU A 306 -8.04 -9.80 9.53
N ASN A 307 -6.98 -9.25 10.12
CA ASN A 307 -5.59 -9.59 9.84
C ASN A 307 -4.89 -10.07 11.13
N TYR A 308 -3.60 -10.42 11.02
CA TYR A 308 -2.82 -10.88 12.17
C TYR A 308 -2.77 -9.84 13.28
N GLY A 309 -2.44 -8.58 12.95
CA GLY A 309 -2.36 -7.50 13.92
C GLY A 309 -3.66 -7.31 14.70
N THR A 310 -4.82 -7.32 14.02
CA THR A 310 -6.13 -7.18 14.67
C THR A 310 -6.50 -8.40 15.53
N ARG A 311 -6.06 -9.61 15.18
CA ARG A 311 -6.31 -10.84 15.95
C ARG A 311 -5.44 -10.92 17.21
N HIS A 312 -4.19 -10.51 17.11
CA HIS A 312 -3.19 -10.71 18.17
C HIS A 312 -2.99 -9.48 19.05
N PHE A 313 -3.77 -8.42 18.83
CA PHE A 313 -3.81 -7.24 19.68
C PHE A 313 -5.20 -7.04 20.34
N PRO A 314 -5.72 -8.01 21.11
CA PRO A 314 -7.06 -7.96 21.67
C PRO A 314 -7.25 -6.84 22.72
N GLY A 315 -6.17 -6.25 23.19
CA GLY A 315 -6.16 -5.13 24.12
C GLY A 315 -5.95 -3.77 23.46
N LEU A 316 -6.08 -3.64 22.12
CA LEU A 316 -5.83 -2.39 21.42
C LEU A 316 -6.61 -1.20 22.02
N GLU A 317 -7.89 -1.36 22.28
CA GLU A 317 -8.72 -0.34 22.93
C GLU A 317 -8.20 0.02 24.35
N ALA A 318 -7.83 -1.00 25.12
CA ALA A 318 -7.24 -0.82 26.44
C ALA A 318 -5.85 -0.14 26.35
N TYR A 319 -5.04 -0.53 25.37
CA TYR A 319 -3.75 0.10 25.10
C TYR A 319 -3.92 1.56 24.72
N LEU A 320 -4.79 1.90 23.79
CA LEU A 320 -5.07 3.27 23.36
C LEU A 320 -5.62 4.13 24.51
N ASN A 321 -6.40 3.54 25.41
CA ASN A 321 -6.92 4.20 26.63
C ASN A 321 -5.83 4.44 27.67
N GLN A 322 -4.83 3.55 27.76
CA GLN A 322 -3.68 3.70 28.67
C GLN A 322 -2.60 4.65 28.14
N HIS A 323 -2.54 4.82 26.83
CA HIS A 323 -1.65 5.75 26.15
C HIS A 323 -2.48 6.84 25.45
N PRO A 324 -3.31 7.60 26.19
CA PRO A 324 -4.07 8.68 25.60
C PRO A 324 -3.06 9.67 25.02
N LEU A 325 -3.37 10.18 23.82
CA LEU A 325 -2.65 11.32 23.25
C LEU A 325 -2.50 12.35 24.37
N LYS A 326 -1.27 12.76 24.66
CA LYS A 326 -1.01 13.79 25.67
C LYS A 326 -1.82 15.02 25.27
N LYS A 327 -2.94 15.27 25.95
CA LYS A 327 -3.69 16.51 25.79
C LYS A 327 -2.75 17.61 26.27
N THR A 328 -2.36 18.49 25.38
CA THR A 328 -1.76 19.76 25.77
C THR A 328 -2.76 20.42 26.69
N GLU A 329 -2.44 20.53 27.98
CA GLU A 329 -3.20 21.37 28.89
C GLU A 329 -3.14 22.79 28.28
N GLN A 330 -4.31 23.23 27.84
CA GLN A 330 -4.48 24.63 27.46
C GLN A 330 -4.24 25.46 28.74
N VAL A 331 -3.09 26.13 28.80
CA VAL A 331 -2.81 27.19 29.74
C VAL A 331 -3.37 28.47 29.20
#